data_990ee41a9b80c88359c5d7cc673ac26d
#
_entry.id   990ee41a9b80c88359c5d7cc673ac26d
#
_cell.length_a   1.000
_cell.length_b   1.000
_cell.length_c   1.000
_cell.angle_alpha   90.00
_cell.angle_beta   90.00
_cell.angle_gamma   90.00
#
_symmetry.space_group_name_H-M   'P 1'
#
loop_
_entity.id
_entity.type
_entity.pdbx_description
1 polymer ?
#
loop_
_entity_poly.entity_id
_entity_poly.type
_entity_poly.pdbx_seq_one_letter_code
_entity_poly.pdbx_strand_id
1 'polypeptide(L)'
;MAFTMHSHSGQFCPGHAKDQLEDIILAAIAKGFTMMGLTEHMPRTSLDDLYPEELDDPEGSLAVLMPRHEAYLVEARRLQEKYASQIHLVIGFEGEWIRSEYESLIGELLAAHPSVDYFMGSLHHVNGHPLDFDAAFYARAIASAGGGEEQMYERYYDQQHEMLVAMKPRVVGHFDLPRLLSKDPARDVRKWKGVWERIMRNLELIVSYGGWLECNTSALRKGLAEPYPARPIAEEWLKMGGKFTFSDDSHGIAQLGTNYMKGLEYLESLGLSEVWKIERTPHPWAEGHEKATLSETSVAISDIKKVCQNW
;
A
#
# COMPACT_ATOMS: atom_id res chain seq x y z
N MET A 1 -17.25 -12.48 1.68
CA MET A 1 -16.84 -11.32 0.86
C MET A 1 -15.32 -11.19 0.95
N ALA A 2 -14.55 -11.43 -0.11
CA ALA A 2 -13.12 -11.13 -0.10
C ALA A 2 -12.87 -9.77 -0.76
N PHE A 3 -11.81 -9.05 -0.33
CA PHE A 3 -11.41 -7.78 -0.91
C PHE A 3 -9.89 -7.57 -0.77
N THR A 4 -9.33 -6.68 -1.58
CA THR A 4 -7.99 -6.13 -1.41
C THR A 4 -8.02 -4.62 -1.59
N MET A 5 -7.19 -3.89 -0.82
CA MET A 5 -7.05 -2.43 -0.94
C MET A 5 -5.73 -2.00 -1.59
N HIS A 6 -4.91 -2.97 -2.06
CA HIS A 6 -3.60 -2.71 -2.63
C HIS A 6 -3.28 -3.70 -3.73
N SER A 7 -3.08 -3.23 -4.96
CA SER A 7 -2.79 -4.08 -6.12
C SER A 7 -2.15 -3.31 -7.27
N HIS A 8 -1.31 -4.00 -8.04
CA HIS A 8 -0.57 -3.49 -9.19
C HIS A 8 -0.73 -4.38 -10.40
N SER A 9 -0.52 -3.82 -11.62
CA SER A 9 -0.54 -4.54 -12.87
C SER A 9 0.73 -4.31 -13.71
N GLY A 10 1.12 -5.32 -14.49
CA GLY A 10 2.22 -5.18 -15.45
C GLY A 10 1.88 -4.24 -16.61
N GLN A 11 0.61 -3.95 -16.82
CA GLN A 11 0.18 -2.96 -17.81
C GLN A 11 0.68 -1.56 -17.49
N PHE A 12 0.65 -1.18 -16.21
CA PHE A 12 1.01 0.15 -15.74
C PHE A 12 2.27 0.19 -14.87
N CYS A 13 2.83 -0.98 -14.53
CA CYS A 13 4.12 -1.11 -13.88
C CYS A 13 4.97 -2.21 -14.54
N PRO A 14 5.33 -2.07 -15.83
CA PRO A 14 6.09 -3.08 -16.58
C PRO A 14 7.48 -3.25 -15.97
N GLY A 15 7.92 -4.52 -15.91
CA GLY A 15 9.19 -4.89 -15.28
C GLY A 15 9.07 -5.18 -13.78
N HIS A 16 8.15 -4.52 -13.09
CA HIS A 16 7.90 -4.68 -11.66
C HIS A 16 6.71 -5.62 -11.38
N ALA A 17 5.60 -5.44 -12.12
CA ALA A 17 4.40 -6.27 -12.01
C ALA A 17 4.15 -7.06 -13.32
N LYS A 18 3.14 -7.94 -13.29
CA LYS A 18 2.75 -8.81 -14.43
C LYS A 18 1.26 -8.67 -14.71
N ASP A 19 0.88 -9.19 -15.87
CA ASP A 19 -0.50 -9.27 -16.34
C ASP A 19 -1.15 -7.91 -16.66
N GLN A 20 -2.22 -7.96 -17.46
CA GLN A 20 -3.01 -6.76 -17.77
C GLN A 20 -3.98 -6.46 -16.63
N LEU A 21 -4.30 -5.20 -16.39
CA LEU A 21 -5.21 -4.79 -15.30
C LEU A 21 -6.57 -5.48 -15.41
N GLU A 22 -7.13 -5.60 -16.62
CA GLU A 22 -8.40 -6.27 -16.82
C GLU A 22 -8.35 -7.77 -16.48
N ASP A 23 -7.26 -8.46 -16.81
CA ASP A 23 -7.07 -9.88 -16.51
C ASP A 23 -6.97 -10.11 -14.98
N ILE A 24 -6.33 -9.22 -14.27
CA ILE A 24 -6.25 -9.25 -12.79
C ILE A 24 -7.65 -9.09 -12.17
N ILE A 25 -8.45 -8.14 -12.68
CA ILE A 25 -9.83 -7.93 -12.23
C ILE A 25 -10.69 -9.18 -12.49
N LEU A 26 -10.58 -9.77 -13.68
CA LEU A 26 -11.31 -11.00 -14.01
C LEU A 26 -10.89 -12.16 -13.10
N ALA A 27 -9.61 -12.27 -12.78
CA ALA A 27 -9.11 -13.28 -11.84
C ALA A 27 -9.63 -13.03 -10.42
N ALA A 28 -9.73 -11.75 -9.99
CA ALA A 28 -10.34 -11.40 -8.70
C ALA A 28 -11.81 -11.79 -8.64
N ILE A 29 -12.60 -11.51 -9.69
CA ILE A 29 -13.99 -11.91 -9.81
C ILE A 29 -14.12 -13.44 -9.71
N ALA A 30 -13.31 -14.17 -10.48
CA ALA A 30 -13.32 -15.64 -10.49
C ALA A 30 -12.96 -16.24 -9.12
N LYS A 31 -12.10 -15.58 -8.35
CA LYS A 31 -11.77 -15.96 -6.96
C LYS A 31 -12.85 -15.56 -5.92
N GLY A 32 -13.89 -14.81 -6.33
CA GLY A 32 -14.96 -14.36 -5.43
C GLY A 32 -14.60 -13.09 -4.65
N PHE A 33 -13.68 -12.29 -5.12
CA PHE A 33 -13.52 -10.94 -4.61
C PHE A 33 -14.74 -10.10 -4.95
N THR A 34 -15.21 -9.34 -3.99
CA THR A 34 -16.36 -8.44 -4.15
C THR A 34 -15.94 -6.98 -4.24
N MET A 35 -14.67 -6.70 -3.90
CA MET A 35 -14.11 -5.36 -3.97
C MET A 35 -12.60 -5.43 -4.21
N MET A 36 -12.07 -4.48 -5.02
CA MET A 36 -10.64 -4.36 -5.28
C MET A 36 -10.26 -2.87 -5.37
N GLY A 37 -9.27 -2.50 -4.60
CA GLY A 37 -8.56 -1.23 -4.73
C GLY A 37 -7.49 -1.35 -5.82
N LEU A 38 -7.56 -0.48 -6.81
CA LEU A 38 -6.57 -0.34 -7.86
C LEU A 38 -5.60 0.76 -7.43
N THR A 39 -4.32 0.43 -7.24
CA THR A 39 -3.35 1.34 -6.61
C THR A 39 -2.00 1.31 -7.29
N GLU A 40 -1.96 1.52 -8.60
CA GLU A 40 -0.69 1.61 -9.32
C GLU A 40 0.24 2.66 -8.70
N HIS A 41 1.54 2.43 -8.81
CA HIS A 41 2.53 3.38 -8.32
C HIS A 41 2.33 4.77 -8.96
N MET A 42 2.41 5.82 -8.14
CA MET A 42 2.37 7.19 -8.63
C MET A 42 3.58 7.50 -9.53
N PRO A 43 3.47 8.46 -10.46
CA PRO A 43 4.64 8.88 -11.25
C PRO A 43 5.66 9.59 -10.38
N ARG A 44 6.93 9.34 -10.66
CA ARG A 44 8.06 10.07 -10.11
C ARG A 44 8.52 11.12 -11.13
N THR A 45 9.22 12.15 -10.67
CA THR A 45 9.56 13.33 -11.49
C THR A 45 11.05 13.61 -11.58
N SER A 46 11.89 12.77 -10.96
CA SER A 46 13.35 12.90 -10.99
C SER A 46 14.00 11.59 -11.42
N LEU A 47 15.12 11.69 -12.16
CA LEU A 47 15.95 10.53 -12.51
C LEU A 47 16.50 9.81 -11.27
N ASP A 48 16.77 10.57 -10.20
CA ASP A 48 17.27 10.01 -8.94
C ASP A 48 16.23 9.15 -8.19
N ASP A 49 14.96 9.21 -8.61
CA ASP A 49 13.84 8.52 -7.97
C ASP A 49 13.35 7.29 -8.76
N LEU A 50 14.03 6.99 -9.86
CA LEU A 50 13.72 5.80 -10.66
C LEU A 50 14.03 4.52 -9.90
N TYR A 51 13.18 3.51 -10.10
CA TYR A 51 13.44 2.18 -9.58
C TYR A 51 14.62 1.52 -10.32
N PRO A 52 15.31 0.57 -9.69
CA PRO A 52 16.48 -0.06 -10.30
C PRO A 52 16.22 -0.68 -11.68
N GLU A 53 15.04 -1.24 -11.90
CA GLU A 53 14.61 -1.81 -13.18
C GLU A 53 14.34 -0.78 -14.28
N GLU A 54 14.28 0.51 -13.94
CA GLU A 54 14.06 1.62 -14.87
C GLU A 54 15.37 2.27 -15.33
N LEU A 55 16.50 1.84 -14.78
CA LEU A 55 17.80 2.47 -15.00
C LEU A 55 18.50 2.02 -16.31
N ASP A 56 17.94 1.10 -17.06
CA ASP A 56 18.47 0.71 -18.38
C ASP A 56 18.27 1.83 -19.42
N ASP A 57 17.17 2.60 -19.32
CA ASP A 57 16.89 3.82 -20.10
C ASP A 57 16.24 4.87 -19.18
N PRO A 58 17.02 5.60 -18.37
CA PRO A 58 16.46 6.48 -17.34
C PRO A 58 15.60 7.61 -17.90
N GLU A 59 16.04 8.26 -18.99
CA GLU A 59 15.30 9.37 -19.59
C GLU A 59 13.99 8.89 -20.23
N GLY A 60 14.03 7.76 -20.96
CA GLY A 60 12.84 7.14 -21.54
C GLY A 60 11.89 6.65 -20.46
N SER A 61 12.40 6.02 -19.40
CA SER A 61 11.60 5.58 -18.26
C SER A 61 10.90 6.75 -17.57
N LEU A 62 11.62 7.81 -17.25
CA LEU A 62 11.05 9.00 -16.61
C LEU A 62 9.96 9.65 -17.49
N ALA A 63 10.21 9.79 -18.79
CA ALA A 63 9.29 10.45 -19.73
C ALA A 63 7.93 9.76 -19.84
N VAL A 64 7.84 8.46 -19.58
CA VAL A 64 6.59 7.69 -19.69
C VAL A 64 5.80 7.57 -18.39
N LEU A 65 6.35 7.93 -17.22
CA LEU A 65 5.68 7.72 -15.94
C LEU A 65 4.37 8.52 -15.83
N MET A 66 4.37 9.81 -16.14
CA MET A 66 3.15 10.62 -16.09
C MET A 66 2.13 10.21 -17.15
N PRO A 67 2.47 10.06 -18.45
CA PRO A 67 1.53 9.51 -19.44
C PRO A 67 0.95 8.15 -19.07
N ARG A 68 1.74 7.29 -18.41
CA ARG A 68 1.29 5.97 -17.95
C ARG A 68 0.27 6.08 -16.83
N HIS A 69 0.48 6.99 -15.88
CA HIS A 69 -0.47 7.27 -14.81
C HIS A 69 -1.81 7.78 -15.35
N GLU A 70 -1.77 8.70 -16.32
CA GLU A 70 -2.99 9.18 -17.02
C GLU A 70 -3.73 8.02 -17.70
N ALA A 71 -3.01 7.18 -18.43
CA ALA A 71 -3.58 6.02 -19.10
C ALA A 71 -4.17 5.00 -18.11
N TYR A 72 -3.52 4.82 -16.95
CA TYR A 72 -4.05 4.00 -15.86
C TYR A 72 -5.40 4.49 -15.37
N LEU A 73 -5.53 5.78 -15.06
CA LEU A 73 -6.78 6.35 -14.54
C LEU A 73 -7.94 6.25 -15.55
N VAL A 74 -7.65 6.40 -16.85
CA VAL A 74 -8.64 6.20 -17.92
C VAL A 74 -9.09 4.76 -17.96
N GLU A 75 -8.16 3.81 -17.96
CA GLU A 75 -8.47 2.38 -18.04
C GLU A 75 -9.17 1.88 -16.76
N ALA A 76 -8.70 2.29 -15.59
CA ALA A 76 -9.32 1.95 -14.30
C ALA A 76 -10.81 2.38 -14.27
N ARG A 77 -11.12 3.58 -14.80
CA ARG A 77 -12.50 4.07 -14.89
C ARG A 77 -13.33 3.23 -15.84
N ARG A 78 -12.81 2.94 -17.04
CA ARG A 78 -13.49 2.08 -18.01
C ARG A 78 -13.83 0.71 -17.40
N LEU A 79 -12.89 0.12 -16.66
CA LEU A 79 -13.08 -1.18 -16.02
C LEU A 79 -14.02 -1.11 -14.82
N GLN A 80 -13.98 -0.02 -14.05
CA GLN A 80 -14.91 0.22 -12.95
C GLN A 80 -16.37 0.23 -13.45
N GLU A 81 -16.64 0.90 -14.57
CA GLU A 81 -17.96 0.90 -15.19
C GLU A 81 -18.33 -0.47 -15.78
N LYS A 82 -17.39 -1.10 -16.52
CA LYS A 82 -17.62 -2.37 -17.18
C LYS A 82 -17.99 -3.50 -16.22
N TYR A 83 -17.35 -3.54 -15.06
CA TYR A 83 -17.52 -4.63 -14.09
C TYR A 83 -18.34 -4.24 -12.86
N ALA A 84 -19.02 -3.10 -12.87
CA ALA A 84 -19.79 -2.57 -11.74
C ALA A 84 -20.81 -3.55 -11.13
N SER A 85 -21.38 -4.45 -11.94
CA SER A 85 -22.33 -5.48 -11.48
C SER A 85 -21.68 -6.74 -10.88
N GLN A 86 -20.35 -6.88 -10.97
CA GLN A 86 -19.63 -8.09 -10.58
C GLN A 86 -18.64 -7.84 -9.44
N ILE A 87 -17.96 -6.70 -9.46
CA ILE A 87 -16.98 -6.33 -8.46
C ILE A 87 -17.01 -4.81 -8.24
N HIS A 88 -16.84 -4.40 -6.98
CA HIS A 88 -16.73 -2.99 -6.61
C HIS A 88 -15.27 -2.54 -6.73
N LEU A 89 -14.95 -1.75 -7.76
CA LEU A 89 -13.61 -1.20 -7.95
C LEU A 89 -13.50 0.19 -7.32
N VAL A 90 -12.45 0.41 -6.53
CA VAL A 90 -12.10 1.70 -5.93
C VAL A 90 -10.77 2.13 -6.53
N ILE A 91 -10.77 3.32 -7.15
CA ILE A 91 -9.62 3.83 -7.91
C ILE A 91 -8.74 4.67 -7.00
N GLY A 92 -7.50 4.25 -6.85
CA GLY A 92 -6.50 4.96 -6.08
C GLY A 92 -5.14 4.95 -6.76
N PHE A 93 -4.13 5.28 -6.02
CA PHE A 93 -2.73 5.04 -6.37
C PHE A 93 -1.90 4.82 -5.10
N GLU A 94 -0.79 4.13 -5.23
CA GLU A 94 0.21 4.07 -4.18
C GLU A 94 1.09 5.32 -4.27
N GLY A 95 0.93 6.19 -3.26
CA GLY A 95 1.69 7.42 -3.12
C GLY A 95 3.04 7.14 -2.49
N GLU A 96 4.09 7.50 -3.17
CA GLU A 96 5.47 7.36 -2.72
C GLU A 96 5.91 8.61 -1.94
N TRP A 97 6.68 8.43 -0.88
CA TRP A 97 7.35 9.52 -0.17
C TRP A 97 8.86 9.33 -0.18
N ILE A 98 9.54 10.06 -1.06
CA ILE A 98 11.00 10.03 -1.13
C ILE A 98 11.58 11.25 -0.41
N ARG A 99 10.92 12.42 -0.54
CA ARG A 99 11.28 13.71 0.05
C ARG A 99 10.10 14.68 0.04
N SER A 100 10.26 15.85 0.64
CA SER A 100 9.15 16.83 0.87
C SER A 100 8.45 17.32 -0.39
N GLU A 101 9.13 17.35 -1.54
CA GLU A 101 8.55 17.76 -2.82
C GLU A 101 7.39 16.86 -3.29
N TYR A 102 7.33 15.64 -2.78
CA TYR A 102 6.24 14.70 -3.08
C TYR A 102 4.88 15.13 -2.50
N GLU A 103 4.86 15.99 -1.46
CA GLU A 103 3.62 16.61 -0.99
C GLU A 103 2.92 17.39 -2.10
N SER A 104 3.67 18.25 -2.80
CA SER A 104 3.14 19.05 -3.92
C SER A 104 2.69 18.16 -5.07
N LEU A 105 3.51 17.18 -5.46
CA LEU A 105 3.22 16.28 -6.56
C LEU A 105 1.91 15.48 -6.32
N ILE A 106 1.73 14.90 -5.12
CA ILE A 106 0.52 14.18 -4.78
C ILE A 106 -0.69 15.12 -4.72
N GLY A 107 -0.51 16.32 -4.18
CA GLY A 107 -1.55 17.35 -4.19
C GLY A 107 -2.00 17.72 -5.61
N GLU A 108 -1.06 17.87 -6.54
CA GLU A 108 -1.34 18.16 -7.95
C GLU A 108 -2.05 16.99 -8.63
N LEU A 109 -1.63 15.74 -8.42
CA LEU A 109 -2.31 14.55 -8.94
C LEU A 109 -3.76 14.45 -8.47
N LEU A 110 -4.00 14.67 -7.17
CA LEU A 110 -5.35 14.63 -6.61
C LEU A 110 -6.23 15.80 -7.12
N ALA A 111 -5.66 16.97 -7.34
CA ALA A 111 -6.37 18.12 -7.89
C ALA A 111 -6.70 17.93 -9.38
N ALA A 112 -5.79 17.33 -10.15
CA ALA A 112 -6.00 17.03 -11.56
C ALA A 112 -7.04 15.91 -11.76
N HIS A 113 -7.13 14.98 -10.81
CA HIS A 113 -7.99 13.79 -10.92
C HIS A 113 -8.94 13.67 -9.72
N PRO A 114 -9.98 14.52 -9.62
CA PRO A 114 -10.93 14.50 -8.50
C PRO A 114 -11.74 13.22 -8.40
N SER A 115 -11.67 12.38 -9.41
CA SER A 115 -12.29 11.06 -9.46
C SER A 115 -11.47 9.94 -8.81
N VAL A 116 -10.23 10.21 -8.37
CA VAL A 116 -9.45 9.31 -7.52
C VAL A 116 -10.13 9.22 -6.17
N ASP A 117 -10.44 8.01 -5.75
CA ASP A 117 -11.19 7.75 -4.53
C ASP A 117 -10.28 7.86 -3.28
N TYR A 118 -9.05 7.36 -3.37
CA TYR A 118 -8.09 7.42 -2.26
C TYR A 118 -6.65 7.28 -2.76
N PHE A 119 -5.70 7.52 -1.88
CA PHE A 119 -4.30 7.13 -2.11
C PHE A 119 -3.76 6.44 -0.86
N MET A 120 -2.79 5.56 -1.08
CA MET A 120 -2.03 4.94 -0.03
C MET A 120 -0.76 5.76 0.22
N GLY A 121 -0.35 5.90 1.48
CA GLY A 121 0.93 6.50 1.83
C GLY A 121 1.95 5.40 2.06
N SER A 122 2.95 5.32 1.20
CA SER A 122 4.01 4.32 1.26
C SER A 122 5.40 4.97 1.28
N LEU A 123 6.34 4.28 1.89
CA LEU A 123 7.72 4.71 1.98
C LEU A 123 8.63 3.52 1.63
N HIS A 124 9.25 3.57 0.44
CA HIS A 124 10.17 2.54 -0.04
C HIS A 124 11.64 2.98 0.04
N HIS A 125 11.90 4.21 0.51
CA HIS A 125 13.22 4.80 0.49
C HIS A 125 13.64 5.32 1.87
N VAL A 126 14.94 5.26 2.15
CA VAL A 126 15.56 6.02 3.25
C VAL A 126 16.64 6.90 2.65
N ASN A 127 16.50 8.22 2.84
CA ASN A 127 17.40 9.23 2.27
C ASN A 127 17.61 9.06 0.75
N GLY A 128 16.54 8.74 0.01
CA GLY A 128 16.57 8.52 -1.43
C GLY A 128 17.10 7.15 -1.89
N HIS A 129 17.40 6.23 -0.95
CA HIS A 129 17.86 4.88 -1.28
C HIS A 129 16.72 3.86 -1.07
N PRO A 130 16.35 3.08 -2.11
CA PRO A 130 15.41 1.96 -1.96
C PRO A 130 15.85 1.00 -0.85
N LEU A 131 14.91 0.52 -0.05
CA LEU A 131 15.22 -0.33 1.10
C LEU A 131 14.68 -1.78 0.98
N ASP A 132 13.90 -2.06 -0.04
CA ASP A 132 13.18 -3.33 -0.22
C ASP A 132 13.47 -4.04 -1.55
N PHE A 133 14.35 -3.47 -2.38
CA PHE A 133 14.70 -4.06 -3.67
C PHE A 133 15.68 -5.23 -3.52
N ASP A 134 16.85 -4.99 -2.93
CA ASP A 134 17.85 -6.03 -2.64
C ASP A 134 18.76 -5.65 -1.45
N ALA A 135 19.61 -6.60 -1.05
CA ALA A 135 20.54 -6.41 0.08
C ALA A 135 21.57 -5.29 -0.16
N ALA A 136 21.95 -4.99 -1.41
CA ALA A 136 22.92 -3.93 -1.70
C ALA A 136 22.29 -2.55 -1.55
N PHE A 137 21.05 -2.37 -2.02
CA PHE A 137 20.29 -1.13 -1.81
C PHE A 137 19.96 -0.94 -0.32
N TYR A 138 19.55 -1.99 0.37
CA TYR A 138 19.32 -1.94 1.82
C TYR A 138 20.58 -1.52 2.58
N ALA A 139 21.76 -2.03 2.21
CA ALA A 139 23.04 -1.61 2.80
C ALA A 139 23.37 -0.13 2.53
N ARG A 140 22.99 0.42 1.35
CA ARG A 140 23.13 1.86 1.04
C ARG A 140 22.20 2.69 1.91
N ALA A 141 20.95 2.27 2.09
CA ALA A 141 20.01 2.91 3.01
C ALA A 141 20.56 2.97 4.44
N ILE A 142 21.12 1.85 4.96
CA ILE A 142 21.80 1.80 6.26
C ILE A 142 22.97 2.80 6.30
N ALA A 143 23.84 2.79 5.28
CA ALA A 143 25.01 3.68 5.24
C ALA A 143 24.60 5.16 5.24
N SER A 144 23.54 5.52 4.49
CA SER A 144 23.02 6.88 4.41
C SER A 144 22.44 7.41 5.73
N ALA A 145 22.03 6.50 6.61
CA ALA A 145 21.39 6.83 7.89
C ALA A 145 22.34 6.76 9.10
N GLY A 146 23.65 6.62 8.87
CA GLY A 146 24.65 6.60 9.96
C GLY A 146 25.35 5.25 10.16
N GLY A 147 25.07 4.24 9.30
CA GLY A 147 25.80 2.98 9.23
C GLY A 147 25.28 1.85 10.14
N GLY A 148 24.25 2.10 10.91
CA GLY A 148 23.57 1.08 11.73
C GLY A 148 22.14 0.84 11.31
N GLU A 149 21.66 -0.39 11.47
CA GLU A 149 20.29 -0.76 11.13
C GLU A 149 19.28 -0.03 12.03
N GLU A 150 19.60 0.17 13.31
CA GLU A 150 18.75 0.93 14.24
C GLU A 150 18.58 2.39 13.79
N GLN A 151 19.68 3.07 13.41
CA GLN A 151 19.63 4.44 12.88
C GLN A 151 18.82 4.52 11.57
N MET A 152 18.93 3.51 10.71
CA MET A 152 18.13 3.45 9.48
C MET A 152 16.63 3.33 9.78
N TYR A 153 16.23 2.51 10.76
CA TYR A 153 14.84 2.42 11.21
C TYR A 153 14.38 3.75 11.83
N GLU A 154 15.21 4.41 12.64
CA GLU A 154 14.88 5.73 13.18
C GLU A 154 14.61 6.74 12.06
N ARG A 155 15.49 6.78 11.05
CA ARG A 155 15.33 7.67 9.91
C ARG A 155 14.10 7.31 9.07
N TYR A 156 13.82 6.02 8.85
CA TYR A 156 12.62 5.55 8.18
C TYR A 156 11.35 6.09 8.85
N TYR A 157 11.22 5.92 10.16
CA TYR A 157 10.02 6.39 10.87
C TYR A 157 9.98 7.92 11.02
N ASP A 158 11.10 8.61 10.95
CA ASP A 158 11.10 10.07 10.85
C ASP A 158 10.59 10.53 9.48
N GLN A 159 11.04 9.93 8.37
CA GLN A 159 10.51 10.23 7.04
C GLN A 159 9.04 9.81 6.89
N GLN A 160 8.65 8.67 7.49
CA GLN A 160 7.24 8.28 7.54
C GLN A 160 6.40 9.33 8.29
N HIS A 161 6.93 9.89 9.38
CA HIS A 161 6.26 10.98 10.10
C HIS A 161 6.11 12.23 9.23
N GLU A 162 7.15 12.62 8.49
CA GLU A 162 7.10 13.73 7.52
C GLU A 162 5.94 13.51 6.52
N MET A 163 5.85 12.33 5.92
CA MET A 163 4.75 11.94 5.03
C MET A 163 3.38 12.04 5.72
N LEU A 164 3.26 11.48 6.93
CA LEU A 164 1.99 11.46 7.66
C LEU A 164 1.49 12.86 8.02
N VAL A 165 2.38 13.76 8.39
CA VAL A 165 2.05 15.17 8.69
C VAL A 165 1.58 15.89 7.44
N ALA A 166 2.32 15.73 6.34
CA ALA A 166 2.07 16.41 5.07
C ALA A 166 0.76 15.93 4.41
N MET A 167 0.54 14.63 4.35
CA MET A 167 -0.41 14.03 3.42
C MET A 167 -1.63 13.39 4.08
N LYS A 168 -1.51 12.90 5.31
CA LYS A 168 -2.58 12.18 6.04
C LYS A 168 -3.29 11.14 5.18
N PRO A 169 -2.57 10.16 4.60
CA PRO A 169 -3.16 9.18 3.69
C PRO A 169 -4.27 8.37 4.39
N ARG A 170 -5.32 7.99 3.64
CA ARG A 170 -6.39 7.15 4.19
C ARG A 170 -5.87 5.79 4.65
N VAL A 171 -4.94 5.20 3.91
CA VAL A 171 -4.31 3.92 4.20
C VAL A 171 -2.80 4.13 4.22
N VAL A 172 -2.15 3.68 5.29
CA VAL A 172 -0.69 3.60 5.38
C VAL A 172 -0.27 2.20 4.98
N GLY A 173 0.45 2.09 3.85
CA GLY A 173 0.92 0.83 3.29
C GLY A 173 2.06 0.24 4.11
N HIS A 174 2.19 -1.08 4.12
CA HIS A 174 3.30 -1.87 4.72
C HIS A 174 4.14 -1.11 5.75
N PHE A 175 3.50 -0.68 6.83
CA PHE A 175 3.99 0.29 7.84
C PHE A 175 5.42 0.06 8.32
N ASP A 176 5.87 -1.19 8.45
CA ASP A 176 7.19 -1.60 8.95
C ASP A 176 8.02 -2.33 7.86
N LEU A 177 7.98 -1.80 6.63
CA LEU A 177 8.71 -2.34 5.47
C LEU A 177 10.21 -2.60 5.72
N PRO A 178 10.96 -1.79 6.50
CA PRO A 178 12.39 -2.02 6.72
C PRO A 178 12.77 -3.41 7.23
N ARG A 179 11.84 -4.12 7.89
CA ARG A 179 12.14 -5.47 8.38
C ARG A 179 12.29 -6.53 7.28
N LEU A 180 11.85 -6.23 6.04
CA LEU A 180 11.91 -7.18 4.92
C LEU A 180 13.32 -7.73 4.69
N LEU A 181 14.31 -6.85 4.63
CA LEU A 181 15.72 -7.21 4.38
C LEU A 181 16.59 -7.07 5.64
N SER A 182 15.97 -6.89 6.82
CA SER A 182 16.66 -6.86 8.10
C SER A 182 17.40 -8.18 8.37
N LYS A 183 18.56 -8.09 9.03
CA LYS A 183 19.31 -9.26 9.51
C LYS A 183 18.52 -10.09 10.53
N ASP A 184 17.58 -9.46 11.22
CA ASP A 184 16.70 -10.09 12.21
C ASP A 184 15.26 -9.53 12.03
N PRO A 185 14.51 -10.03 11.00
CA PRO A 185 13.18 -9.53 10.69
C PRO A 185 12.12 -9.84 11.77
N ALA A 186 12.43 -10.75 12.68
CA ALA A 186 11.59 -11.11 13.83
C ALA A 186 11.97 -10.35 15.10
N ARG A 187 12.88 -9.39 15.00
CA ARG A 187 13.32 -8.58 16.15
C ARG A 187 12.14 -7.93 16.85
N ASP A 188 12.11 -8.03 18.17
CA ASP A 188 11.25 -7.20 18.99
C ASP A 188 11.74 -5.75 18.93
N VAL A 189 11.11 -4.96 18.07
CA VAL A 189 11.48 -3.57 17.78
C VAL A 189 11.37 -2.66 19.01
N ARG A 190 10.63 -3.06 20.05
CA ARG A 190 10.54 -2.36 21.36
C ARG A 190 11.89 -2.27 22.08
N LYS A 191 12.83 -3.16 21.73
CA LYS A 191 14.21 -3.14 22.30
C LYS A 191 15.05 -1.97 21.74
N TRP A 192 14.68 -1.42 20.60
CA TRP A 192 15.26 -0.20 20.03
C TRP A 192 14.43 0.99 20.46
N LYS A 193 14.78 1.57 21.60
CA LYS A 193 13.95 2.57 22.27
C LYS A 193 13.65 3.77 21.37
N GLY A 194 14.66 4.30 20.67
CA GLY A 194 14.49 5.44 19.77
C GLY A 194 13.58 5.12 18.58
N VAL A 195 13.66 3.91 18.03
CA VAL A 195 12.76 3.42 16.97
C VAL A 195 11.34 3.29 17.51
N TRP A 196 11.19 2.68 18.69
CA TRP A 196 9.87 2.47 19.29
C TRP A 196 9.12 3.77 19.58
N GLU A 197 9.81 4.77 20.12
CA GLU A 197 9.24 6.10 20.37
C GLU A 197 8.71 6.75 19.07
N ARG A 198 9.40 6.58 17.95
CA ARG A 198 8.98 7.07 16.63
C ARG A 198 7.78 6.30 16.08
N ILE A 199 7.77 4.98 16.23
CA ILE A 199 6.61 4.14 15.89
C ILE A 199 5.38 4.63 16.63
N MET A 200 5.45 4.78 17.96
CA MET A 200 4.34 5.24 18.78
C MET A 200 3.82 6.61 18.33
N ARG A 201 4.72 7.57 18.11
CA ARG A 201 4.38 8.90 17.58
C ARG A 201 3.62 8.81 16.25
N ASN A 202 4.08 7.95 15.33
CA ASN A 202 3.45 7.81 14.02
C ASN A 202 2.07 7.14 14.12
N LEU A 203 1.92 6.11 14.96
CA LEU A 203 0.62 5.48 15.22
C LEU A 203 -0.39 6.46 15.83
N GLU A 204 0.02 7.24 16.84
CA GLU A 204 -0.82 8.29 17.45
C GLU A 204 -1.28 9.31 16.41
N LEU A 205 -0.39 9.73 15.52
CA LEU A 205 -0.72 10.66 14.44
C LEU A 205 -1.75 10.05 13.49
N ILE A 206 -1.57 8.78 13.05
CA ILE A 206 -2.50 8.11 12.15
C ILE A 206 -3.89 8.00 12.78
N VAL A 207 -3.97 7.60 14.05
CA VAL A 207 -5.24 7.55 14.79
C VAL A 207 -5.90 8.93 14.85
N SER A 208 -5.13 10.00 15.06
CA SER A 208 -5.65 11.36 15.24
C SER A 208 -6.40 11.90 14.03
N TYR A 209 -6.06 11.47 12.82
CA TYR A 209 -6.77 11.88 11.60
C TYR A 209 -7.70 10.78 11.04
N GLY A 210 -7.82 9.63 11.71
CA GLY A 210 -8.69 8.54 11.31
C GLY A 210 -8.16 7.70 10.15
N GLY A 211 -6.83 7.67 9.94
CA GLY A 211 -6.18 6.78 8.97
C GLY A 211 -6.22 5.32 9.40
N TRP A 212 -5.92 4.43 8.47
CA TRP A 212 -5.87 2.99 8.68
C TRP A 212 -4.48 2.44 8.45
N LEU A 213 -4.13 1.38 9.15
CA LEU A 213 -3.00 0.54 8.76
C LEU A 213 -3.47 -0.57 7.82
N GLU A 214 -2.65 -0.89 6.88
CA GLU A 214 -2.79 -2.05 6.02
C GLU A 214 -2.27 -3.30 6.74
N CYS A 215 -3.08 -4.36 6.84
CA CYS A 215 -2.55 -5.70 7.09
C CYS A 215 -2.19 -6.30 5.74
N ASN A 216 -0.89 -6.30 5.41
CA ASN A 216 -0.39 -6.65 4.10
C ASN A 216 0.27 -8.03 4.10
N THR A 217 -0.29 -8.96 3.33
CA THR A 217 0.17 -10.35 3.29
C THR A 217 1.36 -10.58 2.36
N SER A 218 1.82 -9.55 1.61
CA SER A 218 3.01 -9.66 0.76
C SER A 218 4.26 -10.01 1.57
N ALA A 219 4.34 -9.55 2.84
CA ALA A 219 5.40 -9.92 3.76
C ALA A 219 5.58 -11.44 3.87
N LEU A 220 4.47 -12.17 4.00
CA LEU A 220 4.46 -13.64 4.07
C LEU A 220 4.92 -14.28 2.76
N ARG A 221 4.55 -13.69 1.61
CA ARG A 221 5.01 -14.12 0.30
C ARG A 221 6.51 -13.90 0.12
N LYS A 222 7.02 -12.79 0.67
CA LYS A 222 8.44 -12.43 0.67
C LYS A 222 9.26 -13.18 1.75
N GLY A 223 8.65 -14.12 2.51
CA GLY A 223 9.33 -15.02 3.44
C GLY A 223 9.34 -14.59 4.90
N LEU A 224 8.68 -13.51 5.26
CA LEU A 224 8.51 -13.11 6.66
C LEU A 224 7.51 -14.02 7.39
N ALA A 225 7.65 -14.13 8.70
CA ALA A 225 6.77 -14.96 9.55
C ALA A 225 5.40 -14.34 9.81
N GLU A 226 5.31 -13.02 9.76
CA GLU A 226 4.09 -12.24 10.01
C GLU A 226 3.85 -11.23 8.88
N PRO A 227 2.58 -10.83 8.61
CA PRO A 227 2.29 -9.76 7.65
C PRO A 227 2.85 -8.41 8.14
N TYR A 228 2.76 -7.37 7.33
CA TYR A 228 2.92 -6.01 7.82
C TYR A 228 1.61 -5.53 8.48
N PRO A 229 1.70 -4.81 9.62
CA PRO A 229 2.86 -4.67 10.48
C PRO A 229 3.08 -5.89 11.38
N ALA A 230 4.30 -6.02 11.95
CA ALA A 230 4.62 -7.04 12.95
C ALA A 230 3.79 -6.88 14.23
N ARG A 231 3.61 -8.00 14.96
CA ARG A 231 2.75 -8.10 16.15
C ARG A 231 2.94 -7.00 17.19
N PRO A 232 4.16 -6.61 17.61
CA PRO A 232 4.32 -5.54 18.60
C PRO A 232 3.68 -4.22 18.18
N ILE A 233 3.75 -3.88 16.89
CA ILE A 233 3.14 -2.66 16.33
C ILE A 233 1.63 -2.83 16.22
N ALA A 234 1.17 -3.97 15.73
CA ALA A 234 -0.25 -4.25 15.57
C ALA A 234 -1.01 -4.22 16.92
N GLU A 235 -0.39 -4.76 17.98
CA GLU A 235 -0.97 -4.75 19.33
C GLU A 235 -1.15 -3.32 19.87
N GLU A 236 -0.15 -2.45 19.69
CA GLU A 236 -0.27 -1.04 20.12
C GLU A 236 -1.27 -0.26 19.27
N TRP A 237 -1.28 -0.51 17.95
CA TRP A 237 -2.27 0.06 17.04
C TRP A 237 -3.69 -0.22 17.49
N LEU A 238 -3.98 -1.47 17.89
CA LEU A 238 -5.29 -1.87 18.37
C LEU A 238 -5.63 -1.28 19.74
N LYS A 239 -4.67 -1.16 20.65
CA LYS A 239 -4.87 -0.48 21.95
C LYS A 239 -5.27 0.97 21.78
N MET A 240 -4.78 1.63 20.71
CA MET A 240 -5.16 3.01 20.37
C MET A 240 -6.53 3.10 19.67
N GLY A 241 -7.22 1.98 19.42
CA GLY A 241 -8.48 1.94 18.68
C GLY A 241 -8.32 2.05 17.17
N GLY A 242 -7.12 1.78 16.65
CA GLY A 242 -6.80 1.84 15.24
C GLY A 242 -7.53 0.77 14.41
N LYS A 243 -7.80 1.09 13.15
CA LYS A 243 -8.47 0.21 12.19
C LYS A 243 -7.48 -0.42 11.23
N PHE A 244 -7.69 -1.70 10.91
CA PHE A 244 -6.97 -2.37 9.84
C PHE A 244 -7.81 -2.48 8.57
N THR A 245 -7.22 -2.18 7.42
CA THR A 245 -7.64 -2.74 6.14
C THR A 245 -6.82 -3.97 5.79
N PHE A 246 -7.13 -4.64 4.68
CA PHE A 246 -6.54 -5.92 4.32
C PHE A 246 -6.14 -5.96 2.84
N SER A 247 -4.97 -6.51 2.55
CA SER A 247 -4.45 -6.58 1.19
C SER A 247 -3.36 -7.64 1.01
N ASP A 248 -3.01 -7.88 -0.25
CA ASP A 248 -1.93 -8.76 -0.68
C ASP A 248 -0.79 -8.04 -1.41
N ASP A 249 -1.01 -6.77 -1.75
CA ASP A 249 -0.03 -6.02 -2.53
C ASP A 249 0.41 -6.85 -3.75
N SER A 250 -0.59 -7.34 -4.49
CA SER A 250 -0.37 -8.26 -5.61
C SER A 250 0.19 -7.52 -6.82
N HIS A 251 1.21 -8.10 -7.42
CA HIS A 251 1.86 -7.63 -8.62
C HIS A 251 1.56 -8.58 -9.80
N GLY A 252 0.31 -9.04 -9.90
CA GLY A 252 -0.19 -9.92 -10.94
C GLY A 252 -1.07 -11.05 -10.41
N ILE A 253 -1.71 -11.78 -11.34
CA ILE A 253 -2.71 -12.82 -11.04
C ILE A 253 -2.19 -13.90 -10.08
N ALA A 254 -0.92 -14.33 -10.28
CA ALA A 254 -0.32 -15.37 -9.45
C ALA A 254 -0.16 -14.98 -7.97
N GLN A 255 -0.19 -13.69 -7.67
CA GLN A 255 -0.01 -13.19 -6.30
C GLN A 255 -1.34 -12.83 -5.62
N LEU A 256 -2.43 -12.72 -6.40
CA LEU A 256 -3.73 -12.29 -5.91
C LEU A 256 -4.31 -13.25 -4.87
N GLY A 257 -4.58 -12.75 -3.67
CA GLY A 257 -5.12 -13.51 -2.54
C GLY A 257 -4.11 -14.43 -1.86
N THR A 258 -2.81 -14.32 -2.17
CA THR A 258 -1.80 -15.19 -1.56
C THR A 258 -1.66 -14.92 -0.06
N ASN A 259 -1.55 -16.01 0.71
CA ASN A 259 -1.44 -15.99 2.17
C ASN A 259 -2.61 -15.33 2.93
N TYR A 260 -3.77 -15.11 2.30
CA TYR A 260 -4.94 -14.53 2.96
C TYR A 260 -5.34 -15.27 4.22
N MET A 261 -5.44 -16.61 4.18
CA MET A 261 -5.78 -17.39 5.38
C MET A 261 -4.82 -17.11 6.54
N LYS A 262 -3.50 -17.08 6.28
CA LYS A 262 -2.49 -16.79 7.33
C LYS A 262 -2.60 -15.36 7.85
N GLY A 263 -2.84 -14.37 6.98
CA GLY A 263 -3.04 -12.98 7.37
C GLY A 263 -4.30 -12.80 8.23
N LEU A 264 -5.40 -13.48 7.88
CA LEU A 264 -6.64 -13.46 8.65
C LEU A 264 -6.48 -14.16 10.00
N GLU A 265 -5.78 -15.30 10.06
CA GLU A 265 -5.45 -16.00 11.30
C GLU A 265 -4.55 -15.14 12.21
N TYR A 266 -3.62 -14.39 11.62
CA TYR A 266 -2.80 -13.43 12.35
C TYR A 266 -3.69 -12.35 13.00
N LEU A 267 -4.62 -11.73 12.26
CA LEU A 267 -5.53 -10.72 12.80
C LEU A 267 -6.46 -11.29 13.88
N GLU A 268 -7.01 -12.48 13.70
CA GLU A 268 -7.81 -13.18 14.73
C GLU A 268 -6.99 -13.44 16.00
N SER A 269 -5.70 -13.79 15.86
CA SER A 269 -4.80 -13.99 16.99
C SER A 269 -4.49 -12.73 17.80
N LEU A 270 -4.77 -11.55 17.22
CA LEU A 270 -4.74 -10.24 17.87
C LEU A 270 -6.09 -9.84 18.49
N GLY A 271 -7.12 -10.68 18.31
CA GLY A 271 -8.46 -10.45 18.84
C GLY A 271 -9.40 -9.69 17.90
N LEU A 272 -9.03 -9.48 16.61
CA LEU A 272 -9.92 -8.85 15.65
C LEU A 272 -10.94 -9.86 15.09
N SER A 273 -12.14 -9.37 14.87
CA SER A 273 -13.21 -10.09 14.16
C SER A 273 -13.58 -9.47 12.81
N GLU A 274 -13.09 -8.26 12.53
CA GLU A 274 -13.41 -7.50 11.32
C GLU A 274 -12.22 -6.68 10.82
N VAL A 275 -12.24 -6.36 9.53
CA VAL A 275 -11.34 -5.44 8.84
C VAL A 275 -12.14 -4.43 8.03
N TRP A 276 -11.56 -3.31 7.66
CA TRP A 276 -12.25 -2.18 7.08
C TRP A 276 -11.91 -1.99 5.61
N LYS A 277 -12.90 -1.59 4.81
CA LYS A 277 -12.76 -1.24 3.41
C LYS A 277 -13.45 0.09 3.11
N ILE A 278 -13.05 0.72 2.00
CA ILE A 278 -13.74 1.88 1.46
C ILE A 278 -14.91 1.42 0.60
N GLU A 279 -16.08 1.98 0.84
CA GLU A 279 -17.27 1.83 0.00
C GLU A 279 -17.48 3.11 -0.81
N ARG A 280 -17.57 2.98 -2.12
CA ARG A 280 -17.75 4.10 -3.04
C ARG A 280 -19.18 4.13 -3.53
N THR A 281 -19.87 5.24 -3.31
CA THR A 281 -21.22 5.49 -3.87
C THR A 281 -21.12 6.57 -4.93
N PRO A 282 -21.36 6.27 -6.23
CA PRO A 282 -21.38 7.27 -7.29
C PRO A 282 -22.47 8.29 -7.05
N HIS A 283 -22.23 9.55 -7.40
CA HIS A 283 -23.29 10.56 -7.41
C HIS A 283 -24.20 10.31 -8.61
N PRO A 284 -25.54 10.25 -8.44
CA PRO A 284 -26.49 9.90 -9.51
C PRO A 284 -26.55 10.90 -10.67
N TRP A 285 -25.99 12.11 -10.47
CA TRP A 285 -26.06 13.24 -11.43
C TRP A 285 -24.67 13.65 -11.96
N ALA A 286 -23.62 12.89 -11.60
CA ALA A 286 -22.26 13.21 -12.01
C ALA A 286 -21.99 12.67 -13.41
N GLU A 287 -21.68 13.54 -14.35
CA GLU A 287 -21.08 13.17 -15.61
C GLU A 287 -19.60 12.82 -15.37
N GLY A 288 -19.31 11.53 -15.18
CA GLY A 288 -18.00 10.87 -15.40
C GLY A 288 -16.77 11.31 -14.59
N HIS A 289 -16.71 12.50 -14.02
CA HIS A 289 -15.48 13.08 -13.44
C HIS A 289 -15.64 13.60 -12.00
N GLU A 290 -16.79 13.45 -11.38
CA GLU A 290 -17.00 13.96 -10.03
C GLU A 290 -16.61 12.98 -8.96
N LYS A 291 -16.18 13.53 -7.84
CA LYS A 291 -15.79 12.79 -6.64
C LYS A 291 -16.99 12.01 -6.07
N ALA A 292 -16.87 10.70 -5.98
CA ALA A 292 -17.89 9.86 -5.34
C ALA A 292 -17.96 10.14 -3.83
N THR A 293 -19.08 9.80 -3.20
CA THR A 293 -19.12 9.71 -1.73
C THR A 293 -18.45 8.44 -1.27
N LEU A 294 -17.49 8.59 -0.38
CA LEU A 294 -16.77 7.47 0.24
C LEU A 294 -17.28 7.26 1.66
N SER A 295 -17.55 6.01 2.01
CA SER A 295 -17.88 5.59 3.37
C SER A 295 -16.98 4.44 3.81
N GLU A 296 -16.98 4.19 5.10
CA GLU A 296 -16.21 3.09 5.71
C GLU A 296 -17.14 1.95 6.03
N THR A 297 -16.77 0.73 5.63
CA THR A 297 -17.55 -0.47 5.91
C THR A 297 -16.65 -1.55 6.48
N SER A 298 -17.05 -2.18 7.57
CA SER A 298 -16.35 -3.34 8.10
C SER A 298 -16.80 -4.64 7.43
N VAL A 299 -15.88 -5.58 7.33
CA VAL A 299 -16.11 -6.93 6.81
C VAL A 299 -15.64 -7.94 7.85
N ALA A 300 -16.52 -8.87 8.21
CA ALA A 300 -16.15 -9.92 9.15
C ALA A 300 -15.04 -10.81 8.58
N ILE A 301 -14.01 -11.06 9.37
CA ILE A 301 -12.90 -11.96 9.00
C ILE A 301 -13.42 -13.34 8.62
N SER A 302 -14.43 -13.84 9.34
CA SER A 302 -15.07 -15.13 9.04
C SER A 302 -15.69 -15.20 7.63
N ASP A 303 -16.18 -14.09 7.10
CA ASP A 303 -16.79 -14.06 5.76
C ASP A 303 -15.72 -14.03 4.66
N ILE A 304 -14.59 -13.39 4.91
CA ILE A 304 -13.43 -13.45 4.00
C ILE A 304 -12.87 -14.89 3.98
N LYS A 305 -12.69 -15.51 5.15
CA LYS A 305 -12.18 -16.89 5.27
C LYS A 305 -13.04 -17.90 4.52
N LYS A 306 -14.38 -17.76 4.55
CA LYS A 306 -15.29 -18.62 3.77
C LYS A 306 -15.01 -18.58 2.26
N VAL A 307 -14.63 -17.42 1.72
CA VAL A 307 -14.27 -17.29 0.31
C VAL A 307 -12.91 -17.93 0.06
N CYS A 308 -11.91 -17.62 0.89
CA CYS A 308 -10.53 -18.09 0.75
C CYS A 308 -10.41 -19.63 0.87
N GLN A 309 -11.32 -20.31 1.55
CA GLN A 309 -11.35 -21.78 1.64
C GLN A 309 -11.58 -22.48 0.28
N ASN A 310 -12.05 -21.76 -0.72
CA ASN A 310 -12.31 -22.27 -2.06
C ASN A 310 -11.18 -21.98 -3.07
N TRP A 311 -10.06 -21.40 -2.62
CA TRP A 311 -8.91 -21.01 -3.48
C TRP A 311 -7.87 -22.09 -3.65
#